data_874d401c37a87417aea7015ffa534b1d
#
_entry.id   874d401c37a87417aea7015ffa534b1d
#
_cell.length_a   1.000
_cell.length_b   1.000
_cell.length_c   1.000
_cell.angle_alpha   90.00
_cell.angle_beta   90.00
_cell.angle_gamma   90.00
#
_symmetry.space_group_name_H-M   'P 1'
#
loop_
_entity.id
_entity.type
_entity.pdbx_description
1 polymer ?
#
loop_
_entity_poly.entity_id
_entity_poly.type
_entity_poly.pdbx_seq_one_letter_code
_entity_poly.pdbx_strand_id
1 'polypeptide(L)'
;IDKSLLKKFTLLYVEDDDVIRVELSQLLSNFFSMVHVAKNGKEGLRTFLENQDEIDLILTDLNMPELNGIEMIKKIRTIDNKIPIIFATAHSDSEFLAEAIKLRVQEYIVKPIDVRYLLSLFNDIVSNLYQEFLLKQQREELEKYKEIINSNNIVIKTDTHLNITYVNELFCEISGFNSEELIGKELKYLKYQDMASDIYTNLYVNILNNKSWQGKLKNIKKDGTAFTTDAFVIPTLDETGDMTGAISIQRDITKELKKKRELVLALMKEKSDIFIRSKEGNLEQNQVINDLKHQLEKAQIEEMQSLKIIDKYIYSNEKFRLENKNLKTEIALYKKN
;
A
#
# COMPACT_ATOMS: atom_id res chain seq x y z
N ILE A 1 29.82 5.35 -7.48
CA ILE A 1 29.47 5.67 -6.06
C ILE A 1 28.47 6.78 -6.07
N ASP A 2 27.29 6.50 -5.53
CA ASP A 2 26.24 7.52 -5.40
C ASP A 2 26.42 8.28 -4.06
N LYS A 3 27.08 9.42 -4.16
CA LYS A 3 27.32 10.28 -3.01
C LYS A 3 26.02 10.87 -2.43
N SER A 4 24.99 11.07 -3.27
CA SER A 4 23.71 11.62 -2.81
C SER A 4 22.93 10.61 -1.97
N LEU A 5 23.09 9.34 -2.27
CA LEU A 5 22.50 8.24 -1.51
C LEU A 5 23.22 8.07 -0.18
N LEU A 6 24.55 7.99 -0.18
CA LEU A 6 25.37 7.88 1.05
C LEU A 6 25.09 9.01 2.03
N LYS A 7 24.82 10.22 1.56
CA LYS A 7 24.46 11.40 2.37
C LYS A 7 23.13 11.27 3.14
N LYS A 8 22.38 10.21 2.94
CA LYS A 8 21.15 9.95 3.71
C LYS A 8 21.40 9.06 4.92
N PHE A 9 22.60 8.52 5.08
CA PHE A 9 22.94 7.51 6.08
C PHE A 9 23.97 8.01 7.07
N THR A 10 23.93 7.47 8.27
CA THR A 10 24.83 7.76 9.39
C THR A 10 25.72 6.57 9.69
N LEU A 11 27.02 6.81 9.77
CA LEU A 11 28.03 5.79 10.02
C LEU A 11 28.58 5.88 11.45
N LEU A 12 28.69 4.75 12.13
CA LEU A 12 29.57 4.63 13.29
C LEU A 12 30.92 4.04 12.84
N TYR A 13 31.99 4.79 13.05
CA TYR A 13 33.36 4.38 12.75
C TYR A 13 34.18 4.22 14.03
N VAL A 14 34.73 3.02 14.25
CA VAL A 14 35.49 2.69 15.45
C VAL A 14 36.90 2.23 15.07
N GLU A 15 37.92 2.94 15.56
CA GLU A 15 39.32 2.73 15.22
C GLU A 15 40.17 3.22 16.38
N ASP A 16 41.12 2.42 16.85
CA ASP A 16 42.00 2.79 17.98
C ASP A 16 43.22 3.60 17.56
N ASP A 17 43.72 3.45 16.33
CA ASP A 17 44.80 4.29 15.81
C ASP A 17 44.31 5.71 15.55
N ASP A 18 44.90 6.68 16.29
CA ASP A 18 44.48 8.10 16.22
C ASP A 18 44.69 8.70 14.83
N VAL A 19 45.74 8.32 14.11
CA VAL A 19 46.03 8.88 12.77
C VAL A 19 45.02 8.36 11.75
N ILE A 20 44.86 7.04 11.72
CA ILE A 20 43.91 6.38 10.80
C ILE A 20 42.51 6.85 11.10
N ARG A 21 42.11 6.95 12.36
CA ARG A 21 40.79 7.38 12.80
C ARG A 21 40.49 8.81 12.30
N VAL A 22 41.39 9.75 12.47
CA VAL A 22 41.22 11.14 12.06
C VAL A 22 41.15 11.24 10.54
N GLU A 23 42.12 10.67 9.81
CA GLU A 23 42.18 10.77 8.37
C GLU A 23 40.95 10.15 7.68
N LEU A 24 40.59 8.91 8.07
CA LEU A 24 39.48 8.22 7.46
C LEU A 24 38.11 8.84 7.84
N SER A 25 37.96 9.29 9.10
CA SER A 25 36.72 9.96 9.51
C SER A 25 36.48 11.27 8.75
N GLN A 26 37.52 12.09 8.54
CA GLN A 26 37.43 13.29 7.72
C GLN A 26 37.01 12.99 6.28
N LEU A 27 37.58 11.95 5.71
CA LEU A 27 37.22 11.52 4.35
C LEU A 27 35.76 11.05 4.30
N LEU A 28 35.36 10.15 5.20
CA LEU A 28 34.01 9.57 5.26
C LEU A 28 32.92 10.62 5.54
N SER A 29 33.22 11.68 6.29
CA SER A 29 32.32 12.80 6.55
C SER A 29 31.92 13.56 5.27
N ASN A 30 32.69 13.43 4.19
CA ASN A 30 32.32 13.99 2.89
C ASN A 30 31.21 13.18 2.18
N PHE A 31 31.01 11.91 2.58
CA PHE A 31 30.08 10.99 1.92
C PHE A 31 28.83 10.73 2.76
N PHE A 32 28.94 10.60 4.05
CA PHE A 32 27.81 10.33 4.96
C PHE A 32 27.14 11.61 5.48
N SER A 33 25.91 11.49 5.96
CA SER A 33 25.20 12.59 6.63
C SER A 33 25.91 12.95 7.94
N MET A 34 26.24 11.92 8.71
CA MET A 34 26.95 11.97 9.98
C MET A 34 27.93 10.81 10.08
N VAL A 35 29.08 11.05 10.70
CA VAL A 35 30.02 10.00 11.09
C VAL A 35 30.27 10.12 12.59
N HIS A 36 29.73 9.19 13.36
CA HIS A 36 30.09 9.03 14.76
C HIS A 36 31.43 8.31 14.84
N VAL A 37 32.32 8.80 15.66
CA VAL A 37 33.69 8.28 15.76
C VAL A 37 33.96 7.83 17.18
N ALA A 38 34.57 6.65 17.34
CA ALA A 38 34.98 6.11 18.63
C ALA A 38 36.39 5.51 18.55
N LYS A 39 37.12 5.59 19.64
CA LYS A 39 38.55 5.16 19.71
C LYS A 39 38.77 3.73 20.21
N ASN A 40 37.72 3.05 20.64
CA ASN A 40 37.74 1.65 21.06
C ASN A 40 36.32 1.07 21.10
N GLY A 41 36.21 -0.22 21.26
CA GLY A 41 34.88 -0.88 21.26
C GLY A 41 33.98 -0.47 22.42
N LYS A 42 34.54 -0.06 23.57
CA LYS A 42 33.74 0.40 24.71
C LYS A 42 33.07 1.75 24.42
N GLU A 43 33.78 2.68 23.81
CA GLU A 43 33.24 3.96 23.35
C GLU A 43 32.30 3.74 22.17
N GLY A 44 32.67 2.87 21.22
CA GLY A 44 31.82 2.50 20.10
C GLY A 44 30.46 1.96 20.54
N LEU A 45 30.45 1.02 21.52
CA LEU A 45 29.20 0.51 22.09
C LEU A 45 28.38 1.61 22.78
N ARG A 46 29.00 2.48 23.54
CA ARG A 46 28.31 3.62 24.18
C ARG A 46 27.69 4.54 23.13
N THR A 47 28.48 4.93 22.14
CA THR A 47 28.01 5.80 21.04
C THR A 47 26.85 5.16 20.28
N PHE A 48 26.92 3.84 20.03
CA PHE A 48 25.80 3.13 19.43
C PHE A 48 24.53 3.18 20.29
N LEU A 49 24.65 2.93 21.59
CA LEU A 49 23.50 2.96 22.51
C LEU A 49 22.84 4.34 22.64
N GLU A 50 23.67 5.39 22.60
CA GLU A 50 23.20 6.78 22.67
C GLU A 50 22.52 7.25 21.37
N ASN A 51 22.85 6.65 20.20
CA ASN A 51 22.40 7.07 18.88
C ASN A 51 21.86 5.88 18.04
N GLN A 52 21.30 4.86 18.67
CA GLN A 52 20.90 3.61 17.98
C GLN A 52 19.86 3.81 16.89
N ASP A 53 18.97 4.82 17.01
CA ASP A 53 17.94 5.14 16.05
C ASP A 53 18.46 5.95 14.85
N GLU A 54 19.69 6.47 14.93
CA GLU A 54 20.30 7.29 13.89
C GLU A 54 21.40 6.56 13.11
N ILE A 55 22.07 5.58 13.74
CA ILE A 55 23.19 4.86 13.13
C ILE A 55 22.67 3.77 12.20
N ASP A 56 23.00 3.87 10.93
CA ASP A 56 22.55 2.95 9.88
C ASP A 56 23.54 1.82 9.59
N LEU A 57 24.85 2.04 9.84
CA LEU A 57 25.89 1.03 9.60
C LEU A 57 27.14 1.30 10.45
N ILE A 58 27.94 0.24 10.62
CA ILE A 58 29.14 0.27 11.46
C ILE A 58 30.36 -0.18 10.65
N LEU A 59 31.42 0.61 10.71
CA LEU A 59 32.77 0.23 10.33
C LEU A 59 33.62 0.16 11.59
N THR A 60 34.22 -0.96 11.89
CA THR A 60 35.03 -1.10 13.13
C THR A 60 36.32 -1.87 12.89
N ASP A 61 37.40 -1.44 13.52
CA ASP A 61 38.56 -2.33 13.68
C ASP A 61 38.17 -3.55 14.51
N LEU A 62 38.86 -4.63 14.23
CA LEU A 62 38.69 -5.90 14.92
C LEU A 62 39.47 -5.91 16.23
N ASN A 63 40.73 -5.47 16.22
CA ASN A 63 41.67 -5.54 17.33
C ASN A 63 41.87 -4.18 17.96
N MET A 64 41.17 -3.93 19.06
CA MET A 64 41.24 -2.67 19.81
C MET A 64 41.41 -2.92 21.30
N PRO A 65 42.03 -1.98 22.03
CA PRO A 65 42.14 -2.08 23.50
C PRO A 65 40.78 -1.95 24.18
N GLU A 66 40.70 -2.33 25.45
CA GLU A 66 39.54 -2.33 26.35
C GLU A 66 38.43 -3.29 25.94
N LEU A 67 37.85 -3.12 24.77
CA LEU A 67 36.81 -3.95 24.16
C LEU A 67 37.10 -4.09 22.67
N ASN A 68 37.37 -5.29 22.19
CA ASN A 68 37.63 -5.52 20.78
C ASN A 68 36.35 -5.43 19.92
N GLY A 69 36.52 -5.33 18.60
CA GLY A 69 35.41 -5.18 17.68
C GLY A 69 34.41 -6.32 17.74
N ILE A 70 34.86 -7.57 17.89
CA ILE A 70 33.98 -8.74 17.99
C ILE A 70 33.10 -8.69 19.24
N GLU A 71 33.70 -8.40 20.39
CA GLU A 71 32.94 -8.30 21.65
C GLU A 71 31.97 -7.14 21.65
N MET A 72 32.33 -6.00 21.04
CA MET A 72 31.46 -4.87 20.81
C MET A 72 30.27 -5.33 19.97
N ILE A 73 30.49 -5.94 18.82
CA ILE A 73 29.45 -6.37 17.91
C ILE A 73 28.56 -7.47 18.52
N LYS A 74 29.11 -8.40 19.30
CA LYS A 74 28.31 -9.37 20.06
C LYS A 74 27.25 -8.66 20.93
N LYS A 75 27.65 -7.60 21.63
CA LYS A 75 26.72 -6.82 22.45
C LYS A 75 25.70 -6.04 21.60
N ILE A 76 26.13 -5.41 20.50
CA ILE A 76 25.24 -4.72 19.57
C ILE A 76 24.21 -5.68 18.97
N ARG A 77 24.60 -6.90 18.59
CA ARG A 77 23.71 -7.93 18.03
C ARG A 77 22.62 -8.41 19.00
N THR A 78 22.78 -8.21 20.30
CA THR A 78 21.69 -8.47 21.27
C THR A 78 20.60 -7.39 21.23
N ILE A 79 20.89 -6.23 20.64
CA ILE A 79 19.99 -5.07 20.56
C ILE A 79 19.47 -4.94 19.12
N ASP A 80 20.39 -4.90 18.17
CA ASP A 80 20.09 -4.89 16.74
C ASP A 80 20.83 -6.03 16.03
N ASN A 81 20.06 -7.00 15.55
CA ASN A 81 20.58 -8.17 14.84
C ASN A 81 20.72 -7.96 13.33
N LYS A 82 20.35 -6.77 12.80
CA LYS A 82 20.29 -6.46 11.37
C LYS A 82 21.24 -5.38 10.92
N ILE A 83 21.65 -4.46 11.82
CA ILE A 83 22.51 -3.35 11.40
C ILE A 83 23.74 -3.85 10.63
N PRO A 84 24.03 -3.30 9.44
CA PRO A 84 25.19 -3.70 8.66
C PRO A 84 26.49 -3.39 9.38
N ILE A 85 27.42 -4.35 9.33
CA ILE A 85 28.73 -4.25 9.98
C ILE A 85 29.80 -4.61 8.98
N ILE A 86 30.85 -3.80 8.95
CA ILE A 86 32.08 -4.05 8.21
C ILE A 86 33.21 -4.09 9.23
N PHE A 87 34.01 -5.16 9.22
CA PHE A 87 35.26 -5.20 9.97
C PHE A 87 36.45 -4.73 9.12
N ALA A 88 37.28 -3.86 9.69
CA ALA A 88 38.63 -3.60 9.22
C ALA A 88 39.62 -4.45 10.03
N THR A 89 40.51 -5.20 9.38
CA THR A 89 41.44 -6.09 10.05
C THR A 89 42.82 -6.01 9.44
N ALA A 90 43.87 -6.16 10.26
CA ALA A 90 45.26 -6.20 9.79
C ALA A 90 45.66 -7.56 9.19
N HIS A 91 44.93 -8.65 9.47
CA HIS A 91 45.29 -10.01 9.02
C HIS A 91 44.06 -10.87 8.73
N SER A 92 44.21 -11.81 7.80
CA SER A 92 43.23 -12.85 7.46
C SER A 92 43.25 -14.03 8.42
N ASP A 93 43.04 -13.81 9.71
CA ASP A 93 43.01 -14.86 10.71
C ASP A 93 41.74 -15.70 10.57
N SER A 94 41.91 -16.98 10.24
CA SER A 94 40.78 -17.90 9.96
C SER A 94 39.83 -18.08 11.16
N GLU A 95 40.29 -17.89 12.38
CA GLU A 95 39.46 -17.99 13.60
C GLU A 95 38.44 -16.81 13.68
N PHE A 96 38.85 -15.61 13.30
CA PHE A 96 37.95 -14.44 13.29
C PHE A 96 36.92 -14.52 12.20
N LEU A 97 37.24 -15.16 11.07
CA LEU A 97 36.27 -15.32 9.96
C LEU A 97 35.06 -16.16 10.40
N ALA A 98 35.28 -17.22 11.17
CA ALA A 98 34.21 -18.05 11.70
C ALA A 98 33.29 -17.30 12.68
N GLU A 99 33.82 -16.37 13.48
CA GLU A 99 33.04 -15.51 14.37
C GLU A 99 32.30 -14.41 13.60
N ALA A 100 32.93 -13.77 12.61
CA ALA A 100 32.31 -12.78 11.75
C ALA A 100 31.07 -13.34 11.02
N ILE A 101 31.16 -14.58 10.52
CA ILE A 101 30.00 -15.28 9.90
C ILE A 101 28.88 -15.48 10.92
N LYS A 102 29.20 -15.92 12.17
CA LYS A 102 28.20 -16.10 13.24
C LYS A 102 27.50 -14.76 13.60
N LEU A 103 28.23 -13.65 13.54
CA LEU A 103 27.76 -12.30 13.83
C LEU A 103 27.04 -11.66 12.64
N ARG A 104 26.92 -12.37 11.52
CA ARG A 104 26.30 -11.88 10.28
C ARG A 104 26.88 -10.54 9.83
N VAL A 105 28.20 -10.48 9.80
CA VAL A 105 28.95 -9.31 9.29
C VAL A 105 28.82 -9.29 7.77
N GLN A 106 28.56 -8.14 7.19
CA GLN A 106 28.36 -7.98 5.76
C GLN A 106 29.65 -8.22 4.97
N GLU A 107 30.77 -7.68 5.49
CA GLU A 107 32.06 -7.80 4.81
C GLU A 107 33.19 -7.54 5.80
N TYR A 108 34.39 -7.97 5.43
CA TYR A 108 35.63 -7.62 6.10
C TYR A 108 36.62 -7.02 5.10
N ILE A 109 37.39 -6.04 5.54
CA ILE A 109 38.41 -5.36 4.75
C ILE A 109 39.76 -5.52 5.40
N VAL A 110 40.73 -5.90 4.58
CA VAL A 110 42.13 -6.04 5.05
C VAL A 110 42.83 -4.68 4.98
N LYS A 111 43.48 -4.27 6.05
CA LYS A 111 44.33 -3.08 6.10
C LYS A 111 45.64 -3.31 5.33
N PRO A 112 46.19 -2.37 4.56
CA PRO A 112 45.72 -0.99 4.43
C PRO A 112 44.43 -0.87 3.63
N ILE A 113 43.49 -0.03 4.11
CA ILE A 113 42.15 0.12 3.51
C ILE A 113 42.26 0.78 2.14
N ASP A 114 41.82 0.08 1.10
CA ASP A 114 41.54 0.72 -0.18
C ASP A 114 40.23 1.53 -0.07
N VAL A 115 40.35 2.84 -0.06
CA VAL A 115 39.22 3.75 0.10
C VAL A 115 38.20 3.62 -1.02
N ARG A 116 38.65 3.32 -2.27
CA ARG A 116 37.72 3.16 -3.39
C ARG A 116 36.88 1.91 -3.20
N TYR A 117 37.50 0.81 -2.78
CA TYR A 117 36.80 -0.42 -2.47
C TYR A 117 35.84 -0.24 -1.29
N LEU A 118 36.28 0.39 -0.19
CA LEU A 118 35.43 0.71 0.95
C LEU A 118 34.19 1.53 0.56
N LEU A 119 34.37 2.58 -0.24
CA LEU A 119 33.25 3.41 -0.70
C LEU A 119 32.31 2.65 -1.66
N SER A 120 32.85 1.74 -2.48
CA SER A 120 32.01 0.86 -3.31
C SER A 120 31.16 -0.06 -2.44
N LEU A 121 31.75 -0.66 -1.44
CA LEU A 121 31.07 -1.55 -0.50
C LEU A 121 29.97 -0.79 0.29
N PHE A 122 30.27 0.39 0.79
CA PHE A 122 29.25 1.24 1.42
C PHE A 122 28.10 1.54 0.48
N ASN A 123 28.42 1.86 -0.78
CA ASN A 123 27.38 2.14 -1.79
C ASN A 123 26.45 0.94 -2.01
N ASP A 124 27.00 -0.27 -2.07
CA ASP A 124 26.22 -1.49 -2.26
C ASP A 124 25.34 -1.79 -1.02
N ILE A 125 25.90 -1.66 0.18
CA ILE A 125 25.15 -1.85 1.44
C ILE A 125 24.02 -0.82 1.54
N VAL A 126 24.32 0.45 1.34
CA VAL A 126 23.37 1.54 1.46
C VAL A 126 22.28 1.45 0.38
N SER A 127 22.63 1.01 -0.83
CA SER A 127 21.65 0.77 -1.90
C SER A 127 20.64 -0.31 -1.52
N ASN A 128 21.12 -1.41 -0.91
CA ASN A 128 20.24 -2.47 -0.42
C ASN A 128 19.32 -1.99 0.72
N LEU A 129 19.89 -1.28 1.71
CA LEU A 129 19.09 -0.68 2.81
C LEU A 129 18.02 0.27 2.29
N TYR A 130 18.38 1.13 1.33
CA TYR A 130 17.45 2.08 0.76
C TYR A 130 16.34 1.40 -0.06
N GLN A 131 16.66 0.33 -0.78
CA GLN A 131 15.66 -0.47 -1.49
C GLN A 131 14.71 -1.16 -0.50
N GLU A 132 15.22 -1.74 0.60
CA GLU A 132 14.38 -2.33 1.65
C GLU A 132 13.47 -1.29 2.30
N PHE A 133 13.98 -0.10 2.58
CA PHE A 133 13.19 1.01 3.11
C PHE A 133 12.07 1.44 2.15
N LEU A 134 12.37 1.60 0.86
CA LEU A 134 11.36 1.95 -0.15
C LEU A 134 10.29 0.87 -0.29
N LEU A 135 10.68 -0.41 -0.30
CA LEU A 135 9.75 -1.53 -0.35
C LEU A 135 8.84 -1.57 0.89
N LYS A 136 9.39 -1.27 2.06
CA LYS A 136 8.62 -1.19 3.30
C LYS A 136 7.60 -0.06 3.23
N GLN A 137 8.02 1.13 2.83
CA GLN A 137 7.12 2.28 2.65
C GLN A 137 5.99 1.98 1.66
N GLN A 138 6.31 1.39 0.51
CA GLN A 138 5.31 1.02 -0.49
C GLN A 138 4.30 -0.01 0.06
N ARG A 139 4.76 -0.98 0.84
CA ARG A 139 3.88 -1.96 1.49
C ARG A 139 2.95 -1.30 2.51
N GLU A 140 3.48 -0.43 3.36
CA GLU A 140 2.69 0.30 4.35
C GLU A 140 1.64 1.20 3.71
N GLU A 141 1.99 1.88 2.62
CA GLU A 141 1.07 2.70 1.84
C GLU A 141 -0.03 1.84 1.20
N LEU A 142 0.34 0.70 0.63
CA LEU A 142 -0.59 -0.25 0.01
C LEU A 142 -1.58 -0.84 1.04
N GLU A 143 -1.11 -1.18 2.24
CA GLU A 143 -1.99 -1.65 3.31
C GLU A 143 -2.95 -0.54 3.78
N LYS A 144 -2.49 0.72 3.89
CA LYS A 144 -3.39 1.86 4.18
C LYS A 144 -4.47 2.03 3.12
N TYR A 145 -4.12 1.95 1.83
CA TYR A 145 -5.12 2.01 0.75
C TYR A 145 -6.12 0.86 0.83
N LYS A 146 -5.63 -0.34 1.10
CA LYS A 146 -6.48 -1.53 1.28
C LYS A 146 -7.43 -1.38 2.46
N GLU A 147 -6.96 -0.85 3.60
CA GLU A 147 -7.80 -0.55 4.75
C GLU A 147 -8.90 0.47 4.42
N ILE A 148 -8.55 1.58 3.75
CA ILE A 148 -9.50 2.62 3.36
C ILE A 148 -10.56 2.05 2.41
N ILE A 149 -10.17 1.22 1.45
CA ILE A 149 -11.10 0.57 0.53
C ILE A 149 -12.02 -0.37 1.30
N ASN A 150 -11.45 -1.22 2.14
CA ASN A 150 -12.20 -2.25 2.88
C ASN A 150 -13.15 -1.68 3.94
N SER A 151 -12.82 -0.54 4.54
CA SER A 151 -13.66 0.09 5.57
C SER A 151 -14.89 0.82 4.99
N ASN A 152 -14.80 1.27 3.74
CA ASN A 152 -15.84 2.09 3.13
C ASN A 152 -16.60 1.40 1.99
N ASN A 153 -16.08 0.26 1.50
CA ASN A 153 -16.67 -0.46 0.39
C ASN A 153 -16.77 -1.95 0.70
N ILE A 154 -17.78 -2.56 0.17
CA ILE A 154 -17.88 -4.02 0.05
C ILE A 154 -16.83 -4.48 -0.96
N VAL A 155 -16.03 -5.47 -0.57
CA VAL A 155 -15.03 -6.09 -1.46
C VAL A 155 -15.28 -7.57 -1.55
N ILE A 156 -15.45 -8.05 -2.80
CA ILE A 156 -15.61 -9.48 -3.12
C ILE A 156 -14.53 -9.85 -4.13
N LYS A 157 -13.84 -10.97 -3.92
CA LYS A 157 -12.95 -11.56 -4.93
C LYS A 157 -13.50 -12.90 -5.36
N THR A 158 -13.27 -13.24 -6.61
CA THR A 158 -13.69 -14.51 -7.20
C THR A 158 -12.53 -15.19 -7.92
N ASP A 159 -12.67 -16.47 -8.15
CA ASP A 159 -11.83 -17.24 -9.06
C ASP A 159 -12.23 -17.02 -10.55
N THR A 160 -11.61 -17.78 -11.46
CA THR A 160 -11.89 -17.75 -12.91
C THR A 160 -13.30 -18.22 -13.27
N HIS A 161 -13.96 -18.99 -12.41
CA HIS A 161 -15.33 -19.46 -12.56
C HIS A 161 -16.34 -18.54 -11.87
N LEU A 162 -15.88 -17.41 -11.33
CA LEU A 162 -16.65 -16.44 -10.56
C LEU A 162 -17.22 -17.03 -9.25
N ASN A 163 -16.55 -18.05 -8.67
CA ASN A 163 -16.82 -18.48 -7.32
C ASN A 163 -16.14 -17.53 -6.34
N ILE A 164 -16.81 -17.22 -5.25
CA ILE A 164 -16.31 -16.29 -4.22
C ILE A 164 -15.10 -16.91 -3.52
N THR A 165 -13.97 -16.22 -3.53
CA THR A 165 -12.74 -16.61 -2.83
C THR A 165 -12.44 -15.72 -1.63
N TYR A 166 -13.05 -14.53 -1.59
CA TYR A 166 -12.88 -13.58 -0.48
C TYR A 166 -14.04 -12.61 -0.41
N VAL A 167 -14.45 -12.27 0.79
CA VAL A 167 -15.33 -11.16 1.15
C VAL A 167 -14.73 -10.41 2.33
N ASN A 168 -14.87 -9.07 2.36
CA ASN A 168 -14.42 -8.28 3.50
C ASN A 168 -15.45 -8.26 4.64
N GLU A 169 -15.03 -7.77 5.79
CA GLU A 169 -15.85 -7.68 7.00
C GLU A 169 -17.11 -6.83 6.78
N LEU A 170 -16.99 -5.70 6.10
CA LEU A 170 -18.12 -4.83 5.78
C LEU A 170 -19.21 -5.56 4.97
N PHE A 171 -18.83 -6.46 4.04
CA PHE A 171 -19.82 -7.29 3.36
C PHE A 171 -20.54 -8.21 4.33
N CYS A 172 -19.82 -8.84 5.25
CA CYS A 172 -20.40 -9.74 6.25
C CYS A 172 -21.38 -8.98 7.18
N GLU A 173 -21.00 -7.79 7.63
CA GLU A 173 -21.86 -6.93 8.45
C GLU A 173 -23.15 -6.53 7.73
N ILE A 174 -23.05 -6.07 6.47
CA ILE A 174 -24.21 -5.61 5.71
C ILE A 174 -25.11 -6.77 5.30
N SER A 175 -24.53 -7.89 4.87
CA SER A 175 -25.27 -9.03 4.34
C SER A 175 -25.78 -9.99 5.43
N GLY A 176 -25.11 -10.01 6.61
CA GLY A 176 -25.38 -10.96 7.70
C GLY A 176 -24.84 -12.38 7.45
N PHE A 177 -24.12 -12.62 6.35
CA PHE A 177 -23.44 -13.89 6.09
C PHE A 177 -22.05 -13.89 6.73
N ASN A 178 -21.59 -15.04 7.19
CA ASN A 178 -20.19 -15.24 7.51
C ASN A 178 -19.39 -15.56 6.23
N SER A 179 -18.12 -15.19 6.20
CA SER A 179 -17.24 -15.44 5.04
C SER A 179 -17.19 -16.91 4.65
N GLU A 180 -17.12 -17.82 5.62
CA GLU A 180 -17.09 -19.28 5.41
C GLU A 180 -18.34 -19.83 4.71
N GLU A 181 -19.49 -19.17 4.88
CA GLU A 181 -20.75 -19.56 4.23
C GLU A 181 -20.78 -19.21 2.75
N LEU A 182 -19.92 -18.27 2.34
CA LEU A 182 -19.89 -17.70 0.99
C LEU A 182 -18.73 -18.20 0.13
N ILE A 183 -17.58 -18.50 0.75
CA ILE A 183 -16.41 -19.02 0.03
C ILE A 183 -16.78 -20.30 -0.76
N GLY A 184 -16.41 -20.32 -2.04
CA GLY A 184 -16.70 -21.39 -2.98
C GLY A 184 -18.08 -21.36 -3.62
N LYS A 185 -18.97 -20.42 -3.21
CA LYS A 185 -20.25 -20.24 -3.90
C LYS A 185 -20.08 -19.32 -5.10
N GLU A 186 -20.87 -19.56 -6.15
CA GLU A 186 -20.88 -18.66 -7.30
C GLU A 186 -21.39 -17.28 -6.91
N LEU A 187 -20.86 -16.22 -7.52
CA LEU A 187 -21.26 -14.84 -7.27
C LEU A 187 -22.78 -14.62 -7.45
N LYS A 188 -23.42 -15.35 -8.37
CA LYS A 188 -24.88 -15.29 -8.58
C LYS A 188 -25.70 -15.77 -7.37
N TYR A 189 -25.11 -16.48 -6.40
CA TYR A 189 -25.77 -16.87 -5.15
C TYR A 189 -26.27 -15.64 -4.36
N LEU A 190 -25.58 -14.52 -4.52
CA LEU A 190 -25.94 -13.26 -3.87
C LEU A 190 -27.08 -12.52 -4.60
N LYS A 191 -27.51 -12.98 -5.78
CA LYS A 191 -28.54 -12.33 -6.56
C LYS A 191 -29.91 -12.36 -5.85
N TYR A 192 -30.52 -11.20 -5.66
CA TYR A 192 -31.90 -11.13 -5.19
C TYR A 192 -32.89 -11.53 -6.28
N GLN A 193 -34.03 -12.14 -5.89
CA GLN A 193 -34.97 -12.81 -6.80
C GLN A 193 -35.54 -11.90 -7.90
N ASP A 194 -35.86 -10.64 -7.58
CA ASP A 194 -36.47 -9.70 -8.52
C ASP A 194 -35.45 -8.96 -9.41
N MET A 195 -34.17 -9.27 -9.27
CA MET A 195 -33.15 -8.66 -10.12
C MET A 195 -33.18 -9.27 -11.51
N ALA A 196 -33.23 -8.43 -12.53
CA ALA A 196 -33.22 -8.84 -13.93
C ALA A 196 -31.99 -9.72 -14.26
N SER A 197 -32.24 -10.84 -14.96
CA SER A 197 -31.18 -11.84 -15.23
C SER A 197 -30.14 -11.33 -16.22
N ASP A 198 -30.50 -10.43 -17.10
CA ASP A 198 -29.61 -9.81 -18.10
C ASP A 198 -28.44 -9.01 -17.47
N ILE A 199 -28.65 -8.42 -16.30
CA ILE A 199 -27.61 -7.67 -15.58
C ILE A 199 -26.46 -8.61 -15.18
N TYR A 200 -26.78 -9.75 -14.56
CA TYR A 200 -25.75 -10.75 -14.21
C TYR A 200 -25.12 -11.38 -15.45
N THR A 201 -25.91 -11.68 -16.48
CA THR A 201 -25.40 -12.18 -17.75
C THR A 201 -24.41 -11.19 -18.37
N ASN A 202 -24.77 -9.90 -18.39
CA ASN A 202 -23.89 -8.86 -18.89
C ASN A 202 -22.60 -8.73 -18.06
N LEU A 203 -22.70 -8.79 -16.73
CA LEU A 203 -21.55 -8.82 -15.85
C LEU A 203 -20.62 -9.98 -16.21
N TYR A 204 -21.13 -11.20 -16.25
CA TYR A 204 -20.36 -12.41 -16.56
C TYR A 204 -19.69 -12.32 -17.93
N VAL A 205 -20.43 -11.90 -18.96
CA VAL A 205 -19.89 -11.76 -20.32
C VAL A 205 -18.74 -10.74 -20.36
N ASN A 206 -18.84 -9.62 -19.66
CA ASN A 206 -17.77 -8.63 -19.64
C ASN A 206 -16.54 -9.17 -18.93
N ILE A 207 -16.70 -9.74 -17.73
CA ILE A 207 -15.57 -10.22 -16.94
C ILE A 207 -14.82 -11.36 -17.65
N LEU A 208 -15.55 -12.33 -18.20
CA LEU A 208 -14.95 -13.43 -18.95
C LEU A 208 -14.25 -12.98 -20.25
N ASN A 209 -14.59 -11.81 -20.78
CA ASN A 209 -13.89 -11.18 -21.91
C ASN A 209 -12.82 -10.19 -21.45
N ASN A 210 -12.32 -10.27 -20.23
CA ASN A 210 -11.30 -9.38 -19.64
C ASN A 210 -11.70 -7.90 -19.64
N LYS A 211 -13.00 -7.59 -19.59
CA LYS A 211 -13.53 -6.22 -19.53
C LYS A 211 -14.09 -5.93 -18.15
N SER A 212 -13.88 -4.72 -17.67
CA SER A 212 -14.53 -4.24 -16.44
C SER A 212 -16.03 -4.11 -16.65
N TRP A 213 -16.79 -4.21 -15.57
CA TRP A 213 -18.22 -4.01 -15.53
C TRP A 213 -18.61 -3.06 -14.42
N GLN A 214 -19.59 -2.20 -14.68
CA GLN A 214 -20.17 -1.30 -13.67
C GLN A 214 -21.68 -1.33 -13.74
N GLY A 215 -22.33 -1.34 -12.58
CA GLY A 215 -23.79 -1.32 -12.50
C GLY A 215 -24.33 -1.50 -11.09
N LYS A 216 -25.64 -1.43 -10.98
CA LYS A 216 -26.32 -1.67 -9.70
C LYS A 216 -26.63 -3.15 -9.54
N LEU A 217 -26.24 -3.70 -8.40
CA LEU A 217 -26.57 -5.07 -8.01
C LEU A 217 -27.55 -5.05 -6.84
N LYS A 218 -28.60 -5.85 -6.91
CA LYS A 218 -29.50 -6.09 -5.80
C LYS A 218 -29.19 -7.46 -5.22
N ASN A 219 -28.61 -7.43 -4.04
CA ASN A 219 -28.09 -8.60 -3.34
C ASN A 219 -29.07 -9.06 -2.25
N ILE A 220 -29.05 -10.37 -1.96
CA ILE A 220 -29.80 -10.97 -0.87
C ILE A 220 -28.97 -10.94 0.43
N LYS A 221 -29.62 -10.64 1.55
CA LYS A 221 -29.07 -10.86 2.88
C LYS A 221 -29.43 -12.22 3.42
N LYS A 222 -28.76 -12.66 4.49
CA LYS A 222 -29.03 -13.93 5.17
C LYS A 222 -30.45 -14.03 5.73
N ASP A 223 -31.03 -12.91 6.15
CA ASP A 223 -32.42 -12.82 6.62
C ASP A 223 -33.48 -12.82 5.49
N GLY A 224 -33.05 -12.94 4.24
CA GLY A 224 -33.90 -12.90 3.06
C GLY A 224 -34.25 -11.50 2.55
N THR A 225 -33.88 -10.44 3.28
CA THR A 225 -34.08 -9.06 2.81
C THR A 225 -33.06 -8.70 1.73
N ALA A 226 -33.27 -7.59 1.04
CA ALA A 226 -32.36 -7.13 0.00
C ALA A 226 -31.58 -5.88 0.41
N PHE A 227 -30.37 -5.77 -0.16
CA PHE A 227 -29.63 -4.51 -0.21
C PHE A 227 -29.16 -4.26 -1.64
N THR A 228 -29.00 -2.99 -1.99
CA THR A 228 -28.59 -2.60 -3.33
C THR A 228 -27.25 -1.91 -3.28
N THR A 229 -26.36 -2.35 -4.17
CA THR A 229 -25.03 -1.77 -4.29
C THR A 229 -24.82 -1.12 -5.66
N ASP A 230 -23.99 -0.09 -5.68
CA ASP A 230 -23.33 0.38 -6.91
C ASP A 230 -22.00 -0.35 -6.99
N ALA A 231 -21.83 -1.20 -8.00
CA ALA A 231 -20.74 -2.17 -8.08
C ALA A 231 -19.85 -1.88 -9.28
N PHE A 232 -18.55 -1.96 -9.05
CA PHE A 232 -17.52 -1.96 -10.07
C PHE A 232 -16.73 -3.26 -9.99
N VAL A 233 -16.70 -4.02 -11.07
CA VAL A 233 -16.07 -5.34 -11.14
C VAL A 233 -14.97 -5.32 -12.18
N ILE A 234 -13.78 -5.79 -11.81
CA ILE A 234 -12.58 -5.79 -12.65
C ILE A 234 -12.02 -7.20 -12.70
N PRO A 235 -11.68 -7.74 -13.89
CA PRO A 235 -10.96 -8.98 -14.00
C PRO A 235 -9.53 -8.81 -13.44
N THR A 236 -9.03 -9.82 -12.76
CA THR A 236 -7.63 -9.93 -12.36
C THR A 236 -6.90 -10.82 -13.36
N LEU A 237 -5.71 -10.37 -13.79
CA LEU A 237 -4.90 -11.06 -14.78
C LEU A 237 -3.53 -11.40 -14.17
N ASP A 238 -2.95 -12.50 -14.61
CA ASP A 238 -1.56 -12.85 -14.31
C ASP A 238 -0.56 -12.08 -15.21
N GLU A 239 0.71 -12.45 -15.12
CA GLU A 239 1.79 -11.83 -15.90
C GLU A 239 1.68 -12.13 -17.40
N THR A 240 0.98 -13.20 -17.79
CA THR A 240 0.75 -13.61 -19.18
C THR A 240 -0.48 -12.94 -19.79
N GLY A 241 -1.31 -12.31 -18.96
CA GLY A 241 -2.56 -11.67 -19.37
C GLY A 241 -3.78 -12.59 -19.26
N ASP A 242 -3.59 -13.79 -18.71
CA ASP A 242 -4.68 -14.72 -18.49
C ASP A 242 -5.46 -14.36 -17.21
N MET A 243 -6.79 -14.54 -17.28
CA MET A 243 -7.67 -14.22 -16.16
C MET A 243 -7.42 -15.17 -14.98
N THR A 244 -7.17 -14.61 -13.81
CA THR A 244 -7.03 -15.34 -12.54
C THR A 244 -8.28 -15.26 -11.66
N GLY A 245 -9.20 -14.34 -11.97
CA GLY A 245 -10.44 -14.12 -11.25
C GLY A 245 -10.97 -12.71 -11.45
N ALA A 246 -11.74 -12.21 -10.50
CA ALA A 246 -12.24 -10.83 -10.52
C ALA A 246 -12.28 -10.23 -9.11
N ILE A 247 -12.19 -8.89 -9.06
CA ILE A 247 -12.40 -8.10 -7.85
C ILE A 247 -13.62 -7.22 -8.08
N SER A 248 -14.59 -7.30 -7.17
CA SER A 248 -15.74 -6.42 -7.12
C SER A 248 -15.60 -5.46 -5.94
N ILE A 249 -15.69 -4.17 -6.20
CA ILE A 249 -15.77 -3.11 -5.20
C ILE A 249 -17.17 -2.52 -5.30
N GLN A 250 -17.91 -2.51 -4.18
CA GLN A 250 -19.30 -2.10 -4.18
C GLN A 250 -19.58 -1.15 -3.03
N ARG A 251 -20.40 -0.15 -3.30
CA ARG A 251 -20.94 0.78 -2.31
C ARG A 251 -22.40 0.45 -2.02
N ASP A 252 -22.76 0.26 -0.77
CA ASP A 252 -24.19 0.10 -0.38
C ASP A 252 -24.93 1.44 -0.57
N ILE A 253 -25.89 1.44 -1.48
CA ILE A 253 -26.75 2.59 -1.79
C ILE A 253 -28.20 2.39 -1.33
N THR A 254 -28.47 1.36 -0.51
CA THR A 254 -29.80 0.98 -0.05
C THR A 254 -30.50 2.14 0.66
N LYS A 255 -29.80 2.79 1.58
CA LYS A 255 -30.35 3.92 2.34
C LYS A 255 -30.63 5.14 1.45
N GLU A 256 -29.72 5.40 0.50
CA GLU A 256 -29.85 6.51 -0.48
C GLU A 256 -31.07 6.29 -1.38
N LEU A 257 -31.22 5.08 -1.93
CA LEU A 257 -32.36 4.72 -2.76
C LEU A 257 -33.69 4.77 -1.98
N LYS A 258 -33.68 4.35 -0.70
CA LYS A 258 -34.87 4.43 0.16
C LYS A 258 -35.28 5.89 0.38
N LYS A 259 -34.33 6.75 0.76
CA LYS A 259 -34.59 8.20 0.92
C LYS A 259 -35.09 8.84 -0.38
N LYS A 260 -34.47 8.51 -1.52
CA LYS A 260 -34.91 9.01 -2.83
C LYS A 260 -36.33 8.57 -3.13
N ARG A 261 -36.68 7.30 -2.84
CA ARG A 261 -38.06 6.80 -3.08
C ARG A 261 -39.06 7.48 -2.15
N GLU A 262 -38.73 7.66 -0.88
CA GLU A 262 -39.60 8.39 0.06
C GLU A 262 -39.84 9.83 -0.37
N LEU A 263 -38.77 10.52 -0.82
CA LEU A 263 -38.91 11.89 -1.38
C LEU A 263 -39.79 11.92 -2.61
N VAL A 264 -39.59 11.01 -3.56
CA VAL A 264 -40.43 10.94 -4.78
C VAL A 264 -41.87 10.66 -4.43
N LEU A 265 -42.16 9.76 -3.47
CA LEU A 265 -43.53 9.50 -3.01
C LEU A 265 -44.14 10.71 -2.31
N ALA A 266 -43.38 11.44 -1.49
CA ALA A 266 -43.85 12.67 -0.87
C ALA A 266 -44.18 13.75 -1.91
N LEU A 267 -43.30 13.93 -2.90
CA LEU A 267 -43.53 14.87 -4.02
C LEU A 267 -44.74 14.48 -4.89
N MET A 268 -44.94 13.19 -5.16
CA MET A 268 -46.10 12.70 -5.88
C MET A 268 -47.40 12.95 -5.10
N LYS A 269 -47.37 12.73 -3.76
CA LYS A 269 -48.53 13.03 -2.90
C LYS A 269 -48.83 14.51 -2.90
N GLU A 270 -47.82 15.36 -2.70
CA GLU A 270 -47.96 16.81 -2.73
C GLU A 270 -48.52 17.33 -4.07
N LYS A 271 -47.96 16.78 -5.19
CA LYS A 271 -48.48 17.08 -6.53
C LYS A 271 -49.93 16.65 -6.70
N SER A 272 -50.35 15.50 -6.15
CA SER A 272 -51.72 15.03 -6.14
C SER A 272 -52.63 15.95 -5.32
N ASP A 273 -52.18 16.37 -4.13
CA ASP A 273 -52.92 17.28 -3.26
C ASP A 273 -53.09 18.68 -3.87
N ILE A 274 -52.03 19.16 -4.54
CA ILE A 274 -52.08 20.40 -5.31
C ILE A 274 -53.06 20.28 -6.49
N PHE A 275 -53.04 19.16 -7.23
CA PHE A 275 -53.94 18.92 -8.33
C PHE A 275 -55.38 18.85 -7.88
N ILE A 276 -55.67 18.24 -6.73
CA ILE A 276 -57.01 18.21 -6.12
C ILE A 276 -57.45 19.62 -5.72
N ARG A 277 -56.56 20.39 -5.05
CA ARG A 277 -56.84 21.80 -4.68
C ARG A 277 -56.97 22.75 -5.88
N SER A 278 -56.25 22.46 -7.00
CA SER A 278 -56.31 23.29 -8.21
C SER A 278 -57.60 23.14 -8.98
N LYS A 279 -58.37 22.08 -8.74
CA LYS A 279 -59.75 21.98 -9.20
C LYS A 279 -60.70 22.94 -8.49
N GLU A 280 -60.25 23.46 -7.30
CA GLU A 280 -61.05 24.37 -6.48
C GLU A 280 -60.61 25.86 -6.54
N GLY A 281 -59.58 26.24 -7.28
CA GLY A 281 -59.23 27.68 -7.51
C GLY A 281 -57.74 28.06 -7.40
N ASN A 282 -57.23 28.54 -8.51
CA ASN A 282 -56.36 29.72 -8.78
C ASN A 282 -54.90 29.86 -8.38
N LEU A 283 -54.11 30.21 -9.40
CA LEU A 283 -52.98 31.16 -9.60
C LEU A 283 -51.67 31.07 -8.73
N GLU A 284 -51.70 30.77 -7.45
CA GLU A 284 -50.48 30.62 -6.63
C GLU A 284 -49.71 29.31 -6.88
N GLN A 285 -50.30 28.39 -7.57
CA GLN A 285 -49.87 27.01 -7.72
C GLN A 285 -48.76 26.82 -8.78
N ASN A 286 -48.64 27.71 -9.73
CA ASN A 286 -47.61 27.63 -10.77
C ASN A 286 -46.21 27.94 -10.25
N GLN A 287 -46.07 28.71 -9.18
CA GLN A 287 -44.79 29.00 -8.54
C GLN A 287 -44.26 27.78 -7.77
N VAL A 288 -45.10 27.09 -6.98
CA VAL A 288 -44.72 25.89 -6.22
C VAL A 288 -44.31 24.74 -7.15
N ILE A 289 -45.03 24.57 -8.27
CA ILE A 289 -44.69 23.56 -9.29
C ILE A 289 -43.31 23.85 -9.92
N ASN A 290 -43.02 25.14 -10.19
CA ASN A 290 -41.70 25.51 -10.71
C ASN A 290 -40.57 25.34 -9.69
N ASP A 291 -40.79 25.64 -8.42
CA ASP A 291 -39.81 25.42 -7.36
C ASP A 291 -39.50 23.92 -7.15
N LEU A 292 -40.55 23.08 -7.19
CA LEU A 292 -40.37 21.62 -7.08
C LEU A 292 -39.63 21.03 -8.30
N LYS A 293 -39.88 21.55 -9.50
CA LYS A 293 -39.10 21.21 -10.70
C LYS A 293 -37.63 21.59 -10.55
N HIS A 294 -37.36 22.78 -10.02
CA HIS A 294 -36.00 23.27 -9.83
C HIS A 294 -35.24 22.46 -8.78
N GLN A 295 -35.92 22.03 -7.70
CA GLN A 295 -35.31 21.12 -6.70
C GLN A 295 -35.02 19.74 -7.29
N LEU A 296 -35.87 19.21 -8.15
CA LEU A 296 -35.64 17.94 -8.85
C LEU A 296 -34.43 18.02 -9.80
N GLU A 297 -34.33 19.12 -10.57
CA GLU A 297 -33.18 19.37 -11.45
C GLU A 297 -31.87 19.48 -10.64
N LYS A 298 -31.92 20.16 -9.49
CA LYS A 298 -30.75 20.30 -8.61
C LYS A 298 -30.27 18.93 -8.06
N ALA A 299 -31.19 18.09 -7.62
CA ALA A 299 -30.89 16.74 -7.17
C ALA A 299 -30.28 15.86 -8.29
N GLN A 300 -30.75 16.02 -9.52
CA GLN A 300 -30.18 15.32 -10.69
C GLN A 300 -28.77 15.81 -11.04
N ILE A 301 -28.53 17.13 -10.89
CA ILE A 301 -27.17 17.70 -11.10
C ILE A 301 -26.17 17.19 -10.03
N GLU A 302 -26.60 17.11 -8.78
CA GLU A 302 -25.77 16.55 -7.68
C GLU A 302 -25.45 15.06 -7.89
N GLU A 303 -26.42 14.29 -8.42
CA GLU A 303 -26.20 12.89 -8.81
C GLU A 303 -25.16 12.78 -9.94
N MET A 304 -25.24 13.66 -10.94
CA MET A 304 -24.31 13.71 -12.08
C MET A 304 -22.90 14.16 -11.65
N GLN A 305 -22.79 15.07 -10.68
CA GLN A 305 -21.50 15.49 -10.12
C GLN A 305 -20.83 14.37 -9.33
N SER A 306 -21.60 13.58 -8.58
CA SER A 306 -21.09 12.40 -7.86
C SER A 306 -20.54 11.35 -8.82
N LEU A 307 -21.19 11.13 -9.96
CA LEU A 307 -20.69 10.23 -11.01
C LEU A 307 -19.37 10.72 -11.61
N LYS A 308 -19.22 12.03 -11.85
CA LYS A 308 -17.95 12.61 -12.35
C LYS A 308 -16.79 12.47 -11.39
N ILE A 309 -17.04 12.45 -10.08
CA ILE A 309 -16.00 12.20 -9.08
C ILE A 309 -15.52 10.75 -9.17
N ILE A 310 -16.43 9.80 -9.36
CA ILE A 310 -16.09 8.37 -9.55
C ILE A 310 -15.24 8.20 -10.83
N ASP A 311 -15.63 8.83 -11.94
CA ASP A 311 -14.85 8.80 -13.19
C ASP A 311 -13.43 9.35 -13.01
N LYS A 312 -13.29 10.40 -12.21
CA LYS A 312 -11.98 10.99 -11.90
C LYS A 312 -11.09 10.06 -11.07
N TYR A 313 -11.67 9.28 -10.15
CA TYR A 313 -10.97 8.24 -9.40
C TYR A 313 -10.55 7.06 -10.28
N ILE A 314 -11.41 6.66 -11.20
CA ILE A 314 -11.11 5.59 -12.18
C ILE A 314 -9.93 6.02 -13.07
N TYR A 315 -9.99 7.22 -13.62
CA TYR A 315 -8.92 7.79 -14.46
C TYR A 315 -7.58 7.92 -13.70
N SER A 316 -7.61 8.34 -12.46
CA SER A 316 -6.42 8.42 -11.60
C SER A 316 -5.79 7.04 -11.37
N ASN A 317 -6.60 6.01 -11.13
CA ASN A 317 -6.12 4.64 -10.94
C ASN A 317 -5.54 4.04 -12.24
N GLU A 318 -6.12 4.33 -13.41
CA GLU A 318 -5.57 3.90 -14.69
C GLU A 318 -4.21 4.57 -14.98
N LYS A 319 -4.08 5.86 -14.67
CA LYS A 319 -2.81 6.59 -14.78
C LYS A 319 -1.72 5.98 -13.87
N PHE A 320 -2.07 5.65 -12.63
CA PHE A 320 -1.17 4.99 -11.68
C PHE A 320 -0.72 3.60 -12.15
N ARG A 321 -1.62 2.84 -12.79
CA ARG A 321 -1.29 1.54 -13.41
C ARG A 321 -0.29 1.70 -14.56
N LEU A 322 -0.46 2.74 -15.39
CA LEU A 322 0.40 3.01 -16.53
C LEU A 322 1.81 3.44 -16.07
N GLU A 323 1.88 4.29 -15.05
CA GLU A 323 3.13 4.73 -14.43
C GLU A 323 3.89 3.56 -13.78
N ASN A 324 3.20 2.67 -13.06
CA ASN A 324 3.80 1.45 -12.50
C ASN A 324 4.29 0.47 -13.58
N LYS A 325 3.59 0.37 -14.70
CA LYS A 325 4.03 -0.45 -15.85
C LYS A 325 5.29 0.12 -16.50
N ASN A 326 5.38 1.45 -16.62
CA ASN A 326 6.56 2.13 -17.15
C ASN A 326 7.76 2.00 -16.23
N LEU A 327 7.58 2.15 -14.91
CA LEU A 327 8.61 1.93 -13.90
C LEU A 327 9.14 0.48 -13.91
N LYS A 328 8.26 -0.52 -14.07
CA LYS A 328 8.69 -1.93 -14.21
C LYS A 328 9.52 -2.15 -15.48
N THR A 329 9.18 -1.48 -16.58
CA THR A 329 9.96 -1.54 -17.85
C THR A 329 11.31 -0.84 -17.72
N GLU A 330 11.38 0.30 -17.02
CA GLU A 330 12.65 0.98 -16.73
C GLU A 330 13.56 0.14 -15.82
N ILE A 331 13.02 -0.45 -14.77
CA ILE A 331 13.78 -1.36 -13.89
C ILE A 331 14.28 -2.59 -14.64
N ALA A 332 13.50 -3.13 -15.58
CA ALA A 332 13.93 -4.25 -16.43
C ALA A 332 15.04 -3.86 -17.41
N LEU A 333 15.05 -2.61 -17.89
CA LEU A 333 16.12 -2.06 -18.74
C LEU A 333 17.41 -1.82 -17.94
N TYR A 334 17.33 -1.34 -16.71
CA TYR A 334 18.47 -1.17 -15.80
C TYR A 334 19.11 -2.49 -15.35
N LYS A 335 18.37 -3.58 -15.33
CA LYS A 335 18.90 -4.92 -15.00
C LYS A 335 19.57 -5.63 -16.18
N LYS A 336 19.49 -5.08 -17.39
CA LYS A 336 20.08 -5.63 -18.63
C LYS A 336 21.37 -4.91 -19.09
N ASN A 337 21.72 -3.78 -18.48
CA ASN A 337 22.99 -3.07 -18.63
C ASN A 337 23.84 -3.25 -17.36
#